data_9f80abbe5ad764ca59c0f8e7443b5fb7
#
_entry.id   9f80abbe5ad764ca59c0f8e7443b5fb7
#
_cell.length_a   1.000
_cell.length_b   1.000
_cell.length_c   1.000
_cell.angle_alpha   90.00
_cell.angle_beta   90.00
_cell.angle_gamma   90.00
#
_symmetry.space_group_name_H-M   'P 1'
#
loop_
_entity.id
_entity.type
_entity.pdbx_description
1 polymer ?
#
loop_
_entity_poly.entity_id
_entity_poly.type
_entity_poly.pdbx_seq_one_letter_code
_entity_poly.pdbx_strand_id
1 'polypeptide(L)'
;MSLLFKEIDSQISALGRISLRRRRMPAFGDRDIYEVKLGDEFLMSSMFVEAEEALSTLGLAAVQGDKLSVVVGGLGLGYTAVTALKDERISELLVVDALDTVIEWHKKELVPLGKILNADPRNSYVLASFFDLATAPKIGFDPTNDGKKLDAIMLNIDHFQNDHINTENERLDNPQH
;
A
#
# COMPACT_ATOMS: atom_id res chain seq x y z
N MET A 1 -2.41 33.22 2.76
CA MET A 1 -1.15 32.63 3.23
C MET A 1 -1.16 31.16 2.83
N SER A 2 -0.28 30.72 1.94
CA SER A 2 -0.11 29.30 1.63
C SER A 2 0.59 28.65 2.83
N LEU A 3 -0.11 27.75 3.55
CA LEU A 3 0.53 26.98 4.61
C LEU A 3 1.51 26.02 3.93
N LEU A 4 2.82 26.22 4.19
CA LEU A 4 3.88 25.34 3.70
C LEU A 4 3.77 23.92 4.28
N PHE A 5 3.00 23.76 5.34
CA PHE A 5 2.72 22.49 6.00
C PHE A 5 1.25 22.42 6.42
N LYS A 6 0.63 21.27 6.21
CA LYS A 6 -0.72 20.96 6.67
C LYS A 6 -0.82 19.49 7.06
N GLU A 7 -1.26 19.20 8.27
CA GLU A 7 -1.79 17.88 8.61
C GLU A 7 -3.19 17.77 8.01
N ILE A 8 -3.39 16.79 7.12
CA ILE A 8 -4.65 16.57 6.41
C ILE A 8 -5.57 15.74 7.28
N ASP A 9 -5.04 14.64 7.84
CA ASP A 9 -5.75 13.73 8.73
C ASP A 9 -4.77 13.08 9.71
N SER A 10 -5.30 12.66 10.88
CA SER A 10 -4.55 11.92 11.89
C SER A 10 -5.50 11.04 12.68
N GLN A 11 -5.21 9.75 12.75
CA GLN A 11 -6.05 8.75 13.42
C GLN A 11 -5.21 7.80 14.27
N ILE A 12 -5.86 7.12 15.22
CA ILE A 12 -5.24 6.04 15.97
C ILE A 12 -5.59 4.72 15.27
N SER A 13 -4.56 4.03 14.79
CA SER A 13 -4.67 2.69 14.24
C SER A 13 -4.23 1.64 15.27
N ALA A 14 -4.40 0.36 14.94
CA ALA A 14 -3.88 -0.75 15.74
C ALA A 14 -2.36 -0.71 15.94
N LEU A 15 -1.64 -0.03 15.04
CA LEU A 15 -0.18 0.09 15.03
C LEU A 15 0.32 1.40 15.64
N GLY A 16 -0.59 2.26 16.10
CA GLY A 16 -0.27 3.57 16.65
C GLY A 16 -0.91 4.70 15.86
N ARG A 17 -0.47 5.93 16.16
CA ARG A 17 -0.99 7.12 15.47
C ARG A 17 -0.48 7.18 14.05
N ILE A 18 -1.39 7.11 13.08
CA ILE A 18 -1.08 7.34 11.67
C ILE A 18 -1.53 8.73 11.24
N SER A 19 -0.72 9.44 10.46
CA SER A 19 -1.04 10.78 9.99
C SER A 19 -0.68 10.98 8.52
N LEU A 20 -1.55 11.69 7.81
CA LEU A 20 -1.36 12.17 6.45
C LEU A 20 -1.06 13.66 6.47
N ARG A 21 0.04 14.04 5.85
CA ARG A 21 0.53 15.42 5.82
C ARG A 21 0.77 15.88 4.40
N ARG A 22 0.61 17.16 4.19
CA ARG A 22 1.00 17.83 2.94
C ARG A 22 2.01 18.91 3.27
N ARG A 23 3.12 18.91 2.56
CA ARG A 23 4.14 19.94 2.63
C ARG A 23 4.39 20.53 1.25
N ARG A 24 4.45 21.85 1.18
CA ARG A 24 4.88 22.54 -0.03
C ARG A 24 6.35 22.89 0.08
N MET A 25 7.14 22.49 -0.91
CA MET A 25 8.59 22.69 -0.90
C MET A 25 9.01 23.57 -2.07
N PRO A 26 9.21 24.88 -1.87
CA PRO A 26 9.62 25.81 -2.93
C PRO A 26 10.94 25.42 -3.61
N ALA A 27 11.87 24.83 -2.87
CA ALA A 27 13.15 24.36 -3.41
C ALA A 27 13.02 23.25 -4.47
N PHE A 28 11.86 22.57 -4.53
CA PHE A 28 11.58 21.48 -5.48
C PHE A 28 10.46 21.85 -6.47
N GLY A 29 10.40 23.12 -6.90
CA GLY A 29 9.45 23.58 -7.90
C GLY A 29 8.04 23.83 -7.35
N ASP A 30 7.92 24.20 -6.09
CA ASP A 30 6.66 24.56 -5.42
C ASP A 30 5.58 23.46 -5.47
N ARG A 31 6.03 22.20 -5.46
CA ARG A 31 5.14 21.02 -5.47
C ARG A 31 4.62 20.70 -4.09
N ASP A 32 3.38 20.24 -4.03
CA ASP A 32 2.80 19.62 -2.84
C ASP A 32 3.34 18.19 -2.69
N ILE A 33 3.97 17.91 -1.55
CA ILE A 33 4.48 16.60 -1.18
C ILE A 33 3.58 16.03 -0.10
N TYR A 34 3.09 14.83 -0.33
CA TYR A 34 2.29 14.08 0.63
C TYR A 34 3.18 13.10 1.38
N GLU A 35 2.99 13.03 2.68
CA GLU A 35 3.78 12.23 3.59
C GLU A 35 2.85 11.45 4.52
N VAL A 36 3.16 10.17 4.72
CA VAL A 36 2.49 9.31 5.71
C VAL A 36 3.48 9.01 6.82
N LYS A 37 3.04 9.18 8.07
CA LYS A 37 3.81 8.83 9.26
C LYS A 37 3.03 7.89 10.16
N LEU A 38 3.73 6.97 10.81
CA LEU A 38 3.24 6.14 11.90
C LEU A 38 4.02 6.50 13.17
N GLY A 39 3.36 7.17 14.12
CA GLY A 39 4.05 7.80 15.23
C GLY A 39 5.10 8.82 14.74
N ASP A 40 6.35 8.59 15.11
CA ASP A 40 7.48 9.41 14.65
C ASP A 40 8.15 8.87 13.40
N GLU A 41 7.83 7.66 12.98
CA GLU A 41 8.40 7.02 11.80
C GLU A 41 7.79 7.54 10.51
N PHE A 42 8.65 7.65 9.51
CA PHE A 42 8.29 8.03 8.16
C PHE A 42 7.97 6.77 7.37
N LEU A 43 6.71 6.56 6.95
CA LEU A 43 6.35 5.39 6.16
C LEU A 43 6.58 5.61 4.68
N MET A 44 6.16 6.76 4.15
CA MET A 44 6.31 7.06 2.73
C MET A 44 6.13 8.53 2.39
N SER A 45 6.60 8.91 1.21
CA SER A 45 6.50 10.26 0.66
C SER A 45 6.24 10.22 -0.85
N SER A 46 5.45 11.17 -1.34
CA SER A 46 5.29 11.39 -2.78
C SER A 46 6.49 12.09 -3.44
N MET A 47 7.57 12.28 -2.72
CA MET A 47 8.79 12.93 -3.24
C MET A 47 9.62 11.97 -4.11
N PHE A 48 9.71 10.72 -3.69
CA PHE A 48 10.49 9.67 -4.35
C PHE A 48 9.59 8.47 -4.56
N VAL A 49 9.20 8.21 -5.79
CA VAL A 49 8.19 7.18 -6.15
C VAL A 49 8.70 6.24 -7.25
N GLU A 50 9.95 6.42 -7.64
CA GLU A 50 10.55 5.69 -8.75
C GLU A 50 10.61 4.18 -8.47
N ALA A 51 10.81 3.78 -7.21
CA ALA A 51 10.85 2.38 -6.81
C ALA A 51 9.47 1.72 -6.94
N GLU A 52 8.41 2.38 -6.48
CA GLU A 52 7.03 1.94 -6.59
C GLU A 52 6.57 1.82 -8.04
N GLU A 53 6.94 2.79 -8.88
CA GLU A 53 6.64 2.77 -10.31
C GLU A 53 7.44 1.67 -11.03
N ALA A 54 8.72 1.50 -10.69
CA ALA A 54 9.57 0.46 -11.26
C ALA A 54 9.08 -0.94 -10.87
N LEU A 55 8.63 -1.14 -9.63
CA LEU A 55 8.05 -2.41 -9.18
C LEU A 55 6.92 -2.86 -10.09
N SER A 56 5.99 -1.97 -10.41
CA SER A 56 4.87 -2.29 -11.31
C SER A 56 5.34 -2.49 -12.75
N THR A 57 6.16 -1.59 -13.27
CA THR A 57 6.59 -1.63 -14.67
C THR A 57 7.42 -2.88 -14.96
N LEU A 58 8.39 -3.20 -14.11
CA LEU A 58 9.28 -4.35 -14.29
C LEU A 58 8.55 -5.66 -13.97
N GLY A 59 7.72 -5.67 -12.93
CA GLY A 59 6.92 -6.84 -12.57
C GLY A 59 5.98 -7.27 -13.69
N LEU A 60 5.24 -6.32 -14.27
CA LEU A 60 4.32 -6.61 -15.37
C LEU A 60 5.03 -6.94 -16.69
N ALA A 61 6.21 -6.39 -16.93
CA ALA A 61 7.02 -6.74 -18.11
C ALA A 61 7.44 -8.23 -18.11
N ALA A 62 7.53 -8.85 -16.94
CA ALA A 62 7.89 -10.27 -16.80
C ALA A 62 6.69 -11.21 -16.98
N VAL A 63 5.46 -10.70 -17.02
CA VAL A 63 4.23 -11.50 -17.10
C VAL A 63 3.68 -11.50 -18.52
N GLN A 64 3.21 -12.66 -18.96
CA GLN A 64 2.54 -12.83 -20.26
C GLN A 64 1.03 -13.01 -20.07
N GLY A 65 0.25 -12.64 -21.05
CA GLY A 65 -1.22 -12.78 -21.05
C GLY A 65 -1.94 -11.46 -21.35
N ASP A 66 -3.25 -11.54 -21.62
CA ASP A 66 -4.09 -10.42 -22.05
C ASP A 66 -5.13 -10.00 -21.02
N LYS A 67 -5.37 -10.82 -19.99
CA LYS A 67 -6.37 -10.57 -18.95
C LYS A 67 -5.78 -10.91 -17.58
N LEU A 68 -4.89 -10.03 -17.14
CA LEU A 68 -4.14 -10.27 -15.93
C LEU A 68 -4.98 -9.94 -14.69
N SER A 69 -4.96 -10.86 -13.71
CA SER A 69 -5.43 -10.63 -12.34
C SER A 69 -4.22 -10.38 -11.46
N VAL A 70 -4.13 -9.19 -10.90
CA VAL A 70 -2.94 -8.70 -10.21
C VAL A 70 -3.27 -8.30 -8.78
N VAL A 71 -2.35 -8.57 -7.86
CA VAL A 71 -2.43 -8.08 -6.47
C VAL A 71 -1.29 -7.13 -6.20
N VAL A 72 -1.60 -6.02 -5.55
CA VAL A 72 -0.64 -5.12 -4.92
C VAL A 72 -0.79 -5.23 -3.41
N GLY A 73 0.27 -5.64 -2.73
CA GLY A 73 0.37 -5.64 -1.27
C GLY A 73 1.02 -4.35 -0.78
N GLY A 74 0.26 -3.58 0.00
CA GLY A 74 0.62 -2.23 0.43
C GLY A 74 0.08 -1.16 -0.52
N LEU A 75 -0.92 -0.41 -0.06
CA LEU A 75 -1.54 0.68 -0.83
C LEU A 75 -0.71 1.96 -0.76
N GLY A 76 -0.30 2.33 0.43
CA GLY A 76 0.45 3.54 0.66
C GLY A 76 -0.17 4.79 0.06
N LEU A 77 0.58 5.52 -0.79
CA LEU A 77 0.05 6.66 -1.55
C LEU A 77 -0.50 6.27 -2.93
N GLY A 78 -0.46 4.97 -3.30
CA GLY A 78 -1.11 4.44 -4.49
C GLY A 78 -0.25 4.38 -5.76
N TYR A 79 1.04 4.70 -5.71
CA TYR A 79 1.88 4.80 -6.91
C TYR A 79 2.06 3.45 -7.62
N THR A 80 2.31 2.37 -6.87
CA THR A 80 2.39 1.00 -7.43
C THR A 80 1.09 0.63 -8.14
N ALA A 81 -0.05 0.85 -7.49
CA ALA A 81 -1.36 0.50 -8.03
C ALA A 81 -1.73 1.31 -9.28
N VAL A 82 -1.54 2.64 -9.25
CA VAL A 82 -1.82 3.51 -10.41
C VAL A 82 -0.90 3.17 -11.58
N THR A 83 0.38 2.86 -11.31
CA THR A 83 1.30 2.48 -12.38
C THR A 83 0.94 1.13 -12.98
N ALA A 84 0.51 0.17 -12.16
CA ALA A 84 -0.01 -1.10 -12.64
C ALA A 84 -1.20 -0.91 -13.60
N LEU A 85 -2.17 -0.07 -13.24
CA LEU A 85 -3.37 0.19 -14.05
C LEU A 85 -3.08 0.87 -15.41
N LYS A 86 -1.89 1.38 -15.66
CA LYS A 86 -1.46 1.86 -16.98
C LYS A 86 -1.30 0.69 -17.97
N ASP A 87 -1.13 -0.52 -17.49
CA ASP A 87 -1.09 -1.72 -18.33
C ASP A 87 -2.51 -2.17 -18.69
N GLU A 88 -2.85 -2.07 -19.97
CA GLU A 88 -4.19 -2.41 -20.48
C GLU A 88 -4.50 -3.91 -20.39
N ARG A 89 -3.48 -4.76 -20.21
CA ARG A 89 -3.67 -6.21 -20.00
C ARG A 89 -4.29 -6.54 -18.66
N ILE A 90 -4.23 -5.64 -17.68
CA ILE A 90 -4.86 -5.87 -16.37
C ILE A 90 -6.37 -5.82 -16.53
N SER A 91 -7.02 -6.92 -16.19
CA SER A 91 -8.48 -7.03 -16.12
C SER A 91 -9.01 -6.78 -14.70
N GLU A 92 -8.16 -6.97 -13.70
CA GLU A 92 -8.49 -6.79 -12.30
C GLU A 92 -7.23 -6.51 -11.46
N LEU A 93 -7.36 -5.56 -10.55
CA LEU A 93 -6.34 -5.19 -9.56
C LEU A 93 -6.93 -5.25 -8.16
N LEU A 94 -6.40 -6.11 -7.30
CA LEU A 94 -6.71 -6.14 -5.88
C LEU A 94 -5.59 -5.44 -5.11
N VAL A 95 -5.93 -4.38 -4.39
CA VAL A 95 -4.97 -3.65 -3.55
C VAL A 95 -5.24 -3.96 -2.10
N VAL A 96 -4.32 -4.70 -1.48
CA VAL A 96 -4.43 -5.18 -0.10
C VAL A 96 -3.66 -4.26 0.82
N ASP A 97 -4.32 -3.75 1.84
CA ASP A 97 -3.67 -3.00 2.92
C ASP A 97 -4.25 -3.36 4.27
N ALA A 98 -3.40 -3.43 5.28
CA ALA A 98 -3.81 -3.74 6.65
C ALA A 98 -4.35 -2.52 7.41
N LEU A 99 -4.13 -1.32 6.90
CA LEU A 99 -4.53 -0.06 7.52
C LEU A 99 -5.80 0.49 6.87
N ASP A 100 -6.92 0.35 7.55
CA ASP A 100 -8.22 0.92 7.12
C ASP A 100 -8.11 2.42 6.84
N THR A 101 -7.40 3.14 7.68
CA THR A 101 -7.16 4.58 7.52
C THR A 101 -6.55 4.93 6.15
N VAL A 102 -5.59 4.14 5.68
CA VAL A 102 -4.94 4.36 4.37
C VAL A 102 -5.94 4.15 3.23
N ILE A 103 -6.72 3.08 3.30
CA ILE A 103 -7.79 2.81 2.32
C ILE A 103 -8.82 3.95 2.32
N GLU A 104 -9.25 4.40 3.49
CA GLU A 104 -10.21 5.49 3.63
C GLU A 104 -9.70 6.83 3.08
N TRP A 105 -8.40 7.13 3.21
CA TRP A 105 -7.82 8.32 2.57
C TRP A 105 -7.94 8.30 1.05
N HIS A 106 -7.79 7.14 0.43
CA HIS A 106 -7.99 6.98 -1.01
C HIS A 106 -9.46 7.11 -1.39
N LYS A 107 -10.36 6.41 -0.69
CA LYS A 107 -11.80 6.49 -0.92
C LYS A 107 -12.35 7.91 -0.78
N LYS A 108 -11.83 8.67 0.19
CA LYS A 108 -12.18 10.08 0.43
C LYS A 108 -11.40 11.09 -0.43
N GLU A 109 -10.54 10.61 -1.31
CA GLU A 109 -9.70 11.42 -2.20
C GLU A 109 -8.81 12.45 -1.45
N LEU A 110 -8.39 12.10 -0.24
CA LEU A 110 -7.48 12.94 0.55
C LEU A 110 -6.03 12.86 0.07
N VAL A 111 -5.70 11.83 -0.69
CA VAL A 111 -4.41 11.62 -1.34
C VAL A 111 -4.52 11.85 -2.85
N PRO A 112 -3.43 12.28 -3.53
CA PRO A 112 -3.48 12.69 -4.93
C PRO A 112 -4.01 11.62 -5.89
N LEU A 113 -3.66 10.35 -5.64
CA LEU A 113 -4.00 9.24 -6.51
C LEU A 113 -5.34 8.57 -6.17
N GLY A 114 -5.98 8.95 -5.07
CA GLY A 114 -7.26 8.38 -4.64
C GLY A 114 -8.34 8.49 -5.72
N LYS A 115 -8.48 9.66 -6.34
CA LYS A 115 -9.45 9.87 -7.42
C LYS A 115 -9.21 8.95 -8.64
N ILE A 116 -7.95 8.72 -8.99
CA ILE A 116 -7.59 7.86 -10.13
C ILE A 116 -7.97 6.41 -9.82
N LEU A 117 -7.59 5.92 -8.63
CA LEU A 117 -7.87 4.55 -8.21
C LEU A 117 -9.38 4.30 -8.05
N ASN A 118 -10.12 5.26 -7.50
CA ASN A 118 -11.57 5.13 -7.32
C ASN A 118 -12.34 5.14 -8.65
N ALA A 119 -11.81 5.82 -9.67
CA ALA A 119 -12.44 5.91 -10.97
C ALA A 119 -12.22 4.68 -11.87
N ASP A 120 -11.19 3.87 -11.58
CA ASP A 120 -10.87 2.69 -12.39
C ASP A 120 -11.69 1.47 -11.92
N PRO A 121 -12.60 0.94 -12.75
CA PRO A 121 -13.47 -0.19 -12.36
C PRO A 121 -12.69 -1.50 -12.13
N ARG A 122 -11.44 -1.58 -12.57
CA ARG A 122 -10.57 -2.76 -12.35
C ARG A 122 -10.00 -2.79 -10.94
N ASN A 123 -9.99 -1.66 -10.23
CA ASN A 123 -9.41 -1.54 -8.91
C ASN A 123 -10.39 -1.91 -7.80
N SER A 124 -9.93 -2.72 -6.85
CA SER A 124 -10.65 -3.06 -5.62
C SER A 124 -9.71 -3.01 -4.43
N TYR A 125 -10.19 -2.42 -3.33
CA TYR A 125 -9.44 -2.39 -2.06
C TYR A 125 -9.85 -3.57 -1.18
N VAL A 126 -8.85 -4.25 -0.61
CA VAL A 126 -9.03 -5.35 0.34
C VAL A 126 -8.38 -4.97 1.67
N LEU A 127 -9.19 -4.80 2.70
CA LEU A 127 -8.70 -4.56 4.07
C LEU A 127 -8.32 -5.90 4.71
N ALA A 128 -7.04 -6.21 4.71
CA ALA A 128 -6.50 -7.43 5.30
C ALA A 128 -4.99 -7.34 5.48
N SER A 129 -4.42 -8.21 6.33
CA SER A 129 -2.98 -8.47 6.30
C SER A 129 -2.63 -9.27 5.04
N PHE A 130 -1.72 -8.74 4.24
CA PHE A 130 -1.24 -9.42 3.04
C PHE A 130 -0.68 -10.82 3.36
N PHE A 131 0.11 -10.93 4.44
CA PHE A 131 0.73 -12.18 4.81
C PHE A 131 -0.27 -13.22 5.31
N ASP A 132 -1.33 -12.78 6.01
CA ASP A 132 -2.39 -13.68 6.44
C ASP A 132 -3.14 -14.25 5.23
N LEU A 133 -3.43 -13.44 4.22
CA LEU A 133 -4.05 -13.90 2.97
C LEU A 133 -3.11 -14.81 2.17
N ALA A 134 -1.82 -14.48 2.11
CA ALA A 134 -0.83 -15.26 1.36
C ALA A 134 -0.60 -16.66 1.97
N THR A 135 -0.76 -16.81 3.28
CA THR A 135 -0.57 -18.08 4.00
C THR A 135 -1.87 -18.84 4.25
N ALA A 136 -3.03 -18.22 4.02
CA ALA A 136 -4.33 -18.84 4.22
C ALA A 136 -4.59 -19.95 3.18
N PRO A 137 -4.81 -21.21 3.59
CA PRO A 137 -4.86 -22.34 2.65
C PRO A 137 -6.08 -22.36 1.72
N LYS A 138 -7.10 -21.52 1.96
CA LYS A 138 -8.37 -21.56 1.21
C LYS A 138 -8.90 -20.20 0.76
N ILE A 139 -8.51 -19.10 1.37
CA ILE A 139 -9.14 -17.79 1.14
C ILE A 139 -8.49 -17.06 -0.04
N GLY A 140 -7.14 -17.09 -0.12
CA GLY A 140 -6.43 -16.31 -1.13
C GLY A 140 -6.63 -14.80 -0.96
N PHE A 141 -6.36 -14.03 -2.00
CA PHE A 141 -6.42 -12.57 -1.96
C PHE A 141 -7.78 -11.98 -2.35
N ASP A 142 -8.64 -12.76 -2.97
CA ASP A 142 -9.98 -12.31 -3.36
C ASP A 142 -11.03 -12.87 -2.38
N PRO A 143 -11.59 -12.03 -1.49
CA PRO A 143 -12.56 -12.47 -0.51
C PRO A 143 -13.89 -12.96 -1.13
N THR A 144 -14.09 -12.70 -2.43
CA THR A 144 -15.30 -13.09 -3.15
C THR A 144 -15.11 -14.34 -4.01
N ASN A 145 -13.86 -14.80 -4.17
CA ASN A 145 -13.53 -15.91 -5.05
C ASN A 145 -12.37 -16.76 -4.51
N ASP A 146 -12.70 -17.72 -3.67
CA ASP A 146 -11.74 -18.64 -3.07
C ASP A 146 -10.94 -19.41 -4.14
N GLY A 147 -9.61 -19.41 -3.95
CA GLY A 147 -8.71 -20.14 -4.83
C GLY A 147 -8.47 -19.49 -6.20
N LYS A 148 -8.83 -18.22 -6.36
CA LYS A 148 -8.53 -17.43 -7.56
C LYS A 148 -7.02 -17.42 -7.82
N LYS A 149 -6.66 -17.75 -9.06
CA LYS A 149 -5.28 -17.68 -9.51
C LYS A 149 -4.93 -16.24 -9.88
N LEU A 150 -3.74 -15.85 -9.50
CA LEU A 150 -3.15 -14.54 -9.78
C LEU A 150 -2.03 -14.69 -10.81
N ASP A 151 -1.90 -13.72 -11.69
CA ASP A 151 -0.84 -13.67 -12.69
C ASP A 151 0.40 -12.94 -12.16
N ALA A 152 0.21 -11.95 -11.26
CA ALA A 152 1.27 -11.23 -10.61
C ALA A 152 0.91 -10.78 -9.19
N ILE A 153 1.93 -10.72 -8.35
CA ILE A 153 1.87 -10.10 -7.02
C ILE A 153 3.01 -9.08 -6.94
N MET A 154 2.66 -7.84 -6.62
CA MET A 154 3.61 -6.76 -6.37
C MET A 154 3.55 -6.38 -4.90
N LEU A 155 4.64 -6.62 -4.18
CA LEU A 155 4.70 -6.39 -2.74
C LEU A 155 5.53 -5.15 -2.44
N ASN A 156 4.89 -4.15 -1.83
CA ASN A 156 5.51 -2.90 -1.39
C ASN A 156 5.15 -2.63 0.07
N ILE A 157 5.62 -3.50 0.97
CA ILE A 157 5.38 -3.43 2.42
C ILE A 157 6.73 -3.40 3.13
N ASP A 158 7.14 -2.23 3.64
CA ASP A 158 8.47 -2.06 4.20
C ASP A 158 8.58 -2.30 5.73
N HIS A 159 7.51 -2.13 6.50
CA HIS A 159 7.65 -1.89 7.95
C HIS A 159 7.03 -2.93 8.88
N PHE A 160 6.30 -3.94 8.39
CA PHE A 160 5.55 -4.86 9.26
C PHE A 160 6.24 -6.20 9.58
N GLN A 161 7.45 -6.44 9.10
CA GLN A 161 8.13 -7.72 9.32
C GLN A 161 8.88 -7.83 10.65
N ASN A 162 9.25 -6.71 11.29
CA ASN A 162 10.15 -6.77 12.45
C ASN A 162 9.47 -7.10 13.78
N ASP A 163 8.20 -6.76 13.95
CA ASP A 163 7.54 -6.97 15.25
C ASP A 163 7.08 -8.43 15.49
N HIS A 164 6.82 -9.20 14.44
CA HIS A 164 6.46 -10.61 14.58
C HIS A 164 7.65 -11.56 14.78
N ILE A 165 8.84 -11.18 14.32
CA ILE A 165 10.04 -12.02 14.48
C ILE A 165 10.61 -11.90 15.90
N ASN A 166 10.48 -10.75 16.56
CA ASN A 166 11.02 -10.54 17.90
C ASN A 166 10.18 -11.22 19.01
N THR A 167 8.90 -11.45 18.81
CA THR A 167 8.04 -12.10 19.83
C THR A 167 8.26 -13.61 19.94
N GLU A 168 8.77 -14.28 18.91
CA GLU A 168 9.07 -15.71 19.00
C GLU A 168 10.48 -15.98 19.57
N ASN A 169 11.44 -15.10 19.36
CA ASN A 169 12.81 -15.29 19.86
C ASN A 169 12.93 -15.02 21.38
N GLU A 170 12.10 -14.16 21.97
CA GLU A 170 12.11 -13.96 23.42
C GLU A 170 11.55 -15.14 24.23
N ARG A 171 10.84 -16.09 23.60
CA ARG A 171 10.36 -17.31 24.26
C ARG A 171 11.36 -18.45 24.32
N LEU A 172 12.44 -18.37 23.56
CA LEU A 172 13.43 -19.46 23.50
C LEU A 172 14.64 -19.27 24.43
N ASP A 173 14.82 -18.07 25.01
CA ASP A 173 16.00 -17.74 25.81
C ASP A 173 15.76 -17.71 27.33
N ASN A 174 14.73 -18.34 27.87
CA ASN A 174 14.56 -18.48 29.31
C ASN A 174 14.61 -19.94 29.75
N PRO A 175 15.79 -20.53 29.96
CA PRO A 175 15.91 -21.81 30.69
C PRO A 175 15.73 -21.53 32.18
N GLN A 176 14.63 -21.97 32.73
CA GLN A 176 14.42 -22.01 34.19
C GLN A 176 15.38 -23.04 34.82
N HIS A 177 16.19 -22.53 35.73
CA HIS A 177 16.76 -23.30 36.85
C HIS A 177 15.82 -23.25 38.04
#